data_4a2b44262ee41a82e417110e1be28b45
#
_entry.id   4a2b44262ee41a82e417110e1be28b45
#
_cell.length_a   1.000
_cell.length_b   1.000
_cell.length_c   1.000
_cell.angle_alpha   90.00
_cell.angle_beta   90.00
_cell.angle_gamma   90.00
#
_symmetry.space_group_name_H-M   'P 1'
#
loop_
_entity.id
_entity.type
_entity.pdbx_description
1 polymer ?
#
loop_
_entity_poly.entity_id
_entity_poly.type
_entity_poly.pdbx_seq_one_letter_code
_entity_poly.pdbx_strand_id
1 'polypeptide(L)'
;MNIVIRTAGDRTIVRPDTTWEKNSDDFFPPDFVDLVSWSPVMFARVSKPGRSVGPQFARRYYDSIGFGLLLYPENLIDGSSEGYATASCLDHTSYLPVPLFNLATAASADNRFTVRKDGWELFSISPGDPLRESVIGISLIERLIVETTRMVYIRKGDFVAAELCPRKKLLSREEPPARITASFCDNTVLDFEIRY
;
A
#
# COMPACT_ATOMS: atom_id res chain seq x y z
N MET A 1 0.98 12.49 10.62
CA MET A 1 0.83 12.09 9.21
C MET A 1 -0.30 11.07 9.14
N ASN A 2 -1.09 11.06 8.07
CA ASN A 2 -2.12 10.04 7.86
C ASN A 2 -1.74 9.18 6.66
N ILE A 3 -2.10 7.89 6.72
CA ILE A 3 -2.02 6.98 5.58
C ILE A 3 -3.47 6.62 5.23
N VAL A 4 -4.00 7.24 4.18
CA VAL A 4 -5.38 7.00 3.74
C VAL A 4 -5.38 5.93 2.66
N ILE A 5 -6.11 4.86 2.90
CA ILE A 5 -6.09 3.67 2.05
C ILE A 5 -7.50 3.42 1.51
N ARG A 6 -7.56 3.17 0.19
CA ARG A 6 -8.71 2.52 -0.44
C ARG A 6 -8.42 1.02 -0.54
N THR A 7 -9.25 0.23 0.11
CA THR A 7 -9.13 -1.23 0.03
C THR A 7 -9.66 -1.75 -1.29
N ALA A 8 -9.26 -2.96 -1.67
CA ALA A 8 -9.80 -3.65 -2.85
C ALA A 8 -11.33 -3.90 -2.79
N GLY A 9 -11.93 -3.83 -1.59
CA GLY A 9 -13.38 -3.86 -1.36
C GLY A 9 -14.04 -2.49 -1.31
N ASP A 10 -13.44 -1.45 -1.89
CA ASP A 10 -13.97 -0.08 -1.98
C ASP A 10 -14.23 0.62 -0.64
N ARG A 11 -13.56 0.20 0.42
CA ARG A 11 -13.61 0.88 1.73
C ARG A 11 -12.46 1.86 1.84
N THR A 12 -12.71 3.02 2.45
CA THR A 12 -11.65 3.96 2.83
C THR A 12 -11.36 3.80 4.31
N ILE A 13 -10.09 3.59 4.64
CA ILE A 13 -9.58 3.52 6.01
C ILE A 13 -8.43 4.49 6.18
N VAL A 14 -8.18 4.89 7.43
CA VAL A 14 -7.02 5.71 7.77
C VAL A 14 -6.17 4.90 8.75
N ARG A 15 -4.90 4.70 8.40
CA ARG A 15 -3.90 4.11 9.30
C ARG A 15 -3.12 5.22 9.99
N PRO A 16 -2.76 5.06 11.27
CA PRO A 16 -1.87 5.99 11.96
C PRO A 16 -0.46 5.94 11.34
N ASP A 17 0.31 7.00 11.54
CA ASP A 17 1.68 7.10 11.03
C ASP A 17 2.67 6.14 11.70
N THR A 18 2.36 5.63 12.89
CA THR A 18 3.14 4.58 13.56
C THR A 18 3.15 3.26 12.76
N THR A 19 2.16 3.05 11.89
CA THR A 19 2.14 1.87 11.01
C THR A 19 3.15 1.96 9.86
N TRP A 20 3.70 3.16 9.57
CA TRP A 20 4.58 3.36 8.43
C TRP A 20 5.97 2.76 8.63
N GLU A 21 6.33 1.83 7.74
CA GLU A 21 7.67 1.29 7.62
C GLU A 21 8.29 1.76 6.28
N LYS A 22 9.41 2.49 6.37
CA LYS A 22 10.08 3.11 5.23
C LYS A 22 11.41 2.46 4.86
N ASN A 23 12.03 1.76 5.83
CA ASN A 23 13.41 1.26 5.73
C ASN A 23 13.48 -0.24 5.39
N SER A 24 12.34 -0.90 5.23
CA SER A 24 12.25 -2.37 5.08
C SER A 24 12.85 -3.11 6.29
N ASP A 25 12.62 -2.59 7.51
CA ASP A 25 13.01 -3.30 8.72
C ASP A 25 12.20 -4.60 8.84
N ASP A 26 12.79 -5.63 9.44
CA ASP A 26 12.14 -6.92 9.65
C ASP A 26 10.87 -6.75 10.50
N PHE A 27 9.84 -7.52 10.18
CA PHE A 27 8.57 -7.51 10.90
C PHE A 27 8.50 -8.65 11.92
N PHE A 28 8.28 -8.28 13.17
CA PHE A 28 8.07 -9.21 14.27
C PHE A 28 6.62 -9.10 14.74
N PRO A 29 5.73 -10.01 14.26
CA PRO A 29 4.34 -9.98 14.68
C PRO A 29 4.22 -10.16 16.20
N PRO A 30 3.40 -9.34 16.88
CA PRO A 30 3.12 -9.53 18.31
C PRO A 30 2.54 -10.92 18.62
N ASP A 31 2.66 -11.36 19.89
CA ASP A 31 2.23 -12.69 20.31
C ASP A 31 0.76 -13.01 20.05
N PHE A 32 -0.10 -11.99 19.98
CA PHE A 32 -1.52 -12.17 19.66
C PHE A 32 -1.81 -12.31 18.16
N VAL A 33 -0.81 -12.18 17.29
CA VAL A 33 -0.98 -12.32 15.83
C VAL A 33 -0.55 -13.72 15.41
N ASP A 34 -1.50 -14.54 14.97
CA ASP A 34 -1.22 -15.92 14.52
C ASP A 34 -1.05 -16.02 13.01
N LEU A 35 -1.64 -15.08 12.27
CA LEU A 35 -1.65 -15.08 10.83
C LEU A 35 -1.51 -13.67 10.29
N VAL A 36 -0.46 -13.43 9.51
CA VAL A 36 -0.28 -12.22 8.72
C VAL A 36 -0.82 -12.43 7.31
N SER A 37 -1.71 -11.56 6.90
CA SER A 37 -2.12 -11.40 5.50
C SER A 37 -1.55 -10.11 4.92
N TRP A 38 -1.60 -9.96 3.60
CA TRP A 38 -1.02 -8.82 2.91
C TRP A 38 -1.81 -8.39 1.68
N SER A 39 -1.62 -7.15 1.28
CA SER A 39 -2.10 -6.61 0.01
C SER A 39 -1.03 -5.71 -0.62
N PRO A 40 -0.72 -5.86 -1.92
CA PRO A 40 0.13 -4.92 -2.64
C PRO A 40 -0.60 -3.60 -2.83
N VAL A 41 0.12 -2.48 -2.75
CA VAL A 41 -0.44 -1.14 -2.91
C VAL A 41 0.34 -0.29 -3.88
N MET A 42 -0.38 0.59 -4.57
CA MET A 42 0.15 1.77 -5.22
C MET A 42 -0.18 2.98 -4.35
N PHE A 43 0.77 3.87 -4.14
CA PHE A 43 0.58 5.02 -3.27
C PHE A 43 1.24 6.28 -3.80
N ALA A 44 0.77 7.43 -3.33
CA ALA A 44 1.40 8.72 -3.58
C ALA A 44 1.57 9.49 -2.26
N ARG A 45 2.63 10.28 -2.18
CA ARG A 45 2.83 11.23 -1.10
C ARG A 45 2.22 12.57 -1.48
N VAL A 46 1.35 13.09 -0.60
CA VAL A 46 0.69 14.37 -0.80
C VAL A 46 1.71 15.50 -0.75
N SER A 47 1.79 16.29 -1.81
CA SER A 47 2.74 17.41 -1.94
C SER A 47 2.20 18.73 -1.39
N LYS A 48 0.87 18.89 -1.28
CA LYS A 48 0.21 20.07 -0.74
C LYS A 48 -1.13 19.75 -0.07
N PRO A 49 -1.55 20.57 0.92
CA PRO A 49 -2.81 20.33 1.62
C PRO A 49 -4.03 20.55 0.74
N GLY A 50 -5.14 19.86 1.05
CA GLY A 50 -6.39 20.01 0.32
C GLY A 50 -7.60 19.43 1.02
N ARG A 51 -8.77 19.99 0.68
CA ARG A 51 -10.09 19.53 1.06
C ARG A 51 -11.05 19.74 -0.11
N SER A 52 -11.96 18.79 -0.33
CA SER A 52 -12.96 18.85 -1.41
C SER A 52 -12.31 19.13 -2.79
N VAL A 53 -11.23 18.41 -3.09
CA VAL A 53 -10.47 18.56 -4.33
C VAL A 53 -11.31 18.10 -5.51
N GLY A 54 -11.52 18.97 -6.50
CA GLY A 54 -12.21 18.59 -7.74
C GLY A 54 -11.33 17.71 -8.64
N PRO A 55 -11.94 16.84 -9.47
CA PRO A 55 -11.22 15.88 -10.31
C PRO A 55 -10.13 16.55 -11.19
N GLN A 56 -10.43 17.72 -11.75
CA GLN A 56 -9.51 18.45 -12.63
C GLN A 56 -8.27 19.01 -11.89
N PHE A 57 -8.27 18.96 -10.56
CA PHE A 57 -7.17 19.48 -9.73
C PHE A 57 -6.38 18.37 -9.02
N ALA A 58 -6.88 17.15 -8.98
CA ALA A 58 -6.30 16.05 -8.21
C ALA A 58 -4.82 15.82 -8.56
N ARG A 59 -4.48 15.88 -9.84
CA ARG A 59 -3.11 15.72 -10.36
C ARG A 59 -2.10 16.71 -9.76
N ARG A 60 -2.54 17.83 -9.20
CA ARG A 60 -1.67 18.86 -8.61
C ARG A 60 -1.27 18.58 -7.16
N TYR A 61 -1.76 17.49 -6.56
CA TYR A 61 -1.57 17.16 -5.14
C TYR A 61 -0.48 16.13 -4.89
N TYR A 62 0.08 15.55 -5.94
CA TYR A 62 1.20 14.62 -5.88
C TYR A 62 2.08 14.79 -7.12
N ASP A 63 3.33 14.36 -7.05
CA ASP A 63 4.32 14.46 -8.13
C ASP A 63 5.03 13.13 -8.40
N SER A 64 4.85 12.16 -7.52
CA SER A 64 5.52 10.86 -7.56
C SER A 64 4.61 9.76 -7.01
N ILE A 65 4.90 8.52 -7.42
CA ILE A 65 4.18 7.32 -7.05
C ILE A 65 5.14 6.28 -6.50
N GLY A 66 4.71 5.54 -5.50
CA GLY A 66 5.40 4.40 -4.94
C GLY A 66 4.57 3.13 -5.02
N PHE A 67 5.25 2.00 -4.83
CA PHE A 67 4.67 0.68 -4.70
C PHE A 67 5.13 0.07 -3.41
N GLY A 68 4.23 -0.61 -2.71
CA GLY A 68 4.51 -1.14 -1.40
C GLY A 68 3.55 -2.24 -0.99
N LEU A 69 3.56 -2.55 0.29
CA LEU A 69 2.74 -3.60 0.89
C LEU A 69 2.03 -3.10 2.13
N LEU A 70 0.82 -3.60 2.35
CA LEU A 70 0.14 -3.49 3.62
C LEU A 70 0.06 -4.88 4.25
N LEU A 71 0.46 -4.97 5.51
CA LEU A 71 0.29 -6.17 6.32
C LEU A 71 -0.92 -6.02 7.22
N TYR A 72 -1.55 -7.15 7.54
CA TYR A 72 -2.73 -7.22 8.38
C TYR A 72 -2.65 -8.42 9.33
N PRO A 73 -2.91 -8.25 10.63
CA PRO A 73 -3.13 -9.34 11.57
C PRO A 73 -4.50 -9.97 11.27
N GLU A 74 -4.52 -11.04 10.48
CA GLU A 74 -5.76 -11.62 9.92
C GLU A 74 -6.70 -12.15 10.99
N ASN A 75 -6.16 -12.63 12.11
CA ASN A 75 -6.96 -13.13 13.24
C ASN A 75 -7.76 -12.02 13.96
N LEU A 76 -7.45 -10.74 13.75
CA LEU A 76 -8.26 -9.61 14.24
C LEU A 76 -9.39 -9.23 13.27
N ILE A 77 -9.41 -9.80 12.07
CA ILE A 77 -10.40 -9.48 11.04
C ILE A 77 -11.52 -10.51 11.06
N ASP A 78 -12.56 -10.19 11.79
CA ASP A 78 -13.75 -11.04 12.00
C ASP A 78 -14.91 -10.76 11.02
N GLY A 79 -14.66 -9.95 10.00
CA GLY A 79 -15.67 -9.49 9.05
C GLY A 79 -16.40 -8.21 9.48
N SER A 80 -16.23 -7.76 10.72
CA SER A 80 -16.76 -6.48 11.19
C SER A 80 -15.92 -5.30 10.71
N SER A 81 -16.51 -4.09 10.79
CA SER A 81 -15.77 -2.85 10.51
C SER A 81 -14.77 -2.54 11.61
N GLU A 82 -15.09 -2.90 12.85
CA GLU A 82 -14.26 -2.72 14.03
C GLU A 82 -13.01 -3.59 13.98
N GLY A 83 -13.15 -4.87 13.67
CA GLY A 83 -12.02 -5.78 13.49
C GLY A 83 -11.07 -5.33 12.40
N TYR A 84 -11.63 -4.87 11.27
CA TYR A 84 -10.81 -4.34 10.18
C TYR A 84 -10.07 -3.04 10.58
N ALA A 85 -10.74 -2.13 11.29
CA ALA A 85 -10.12 -0.90 11.78
C ALA A 85 -8.99 -1.21 12.77
N THR A 86 -9.22 -2.12 13.71
CA THR A 86 -8.21 -2.56 14.68
C THR A 86 -6.99 -3.18 13.99
N ALA A 87 -7.21 -4.10 13.05
CA ALA A 87 -6.15 -4.72 12.27
C ALA A 87 -5.32 -3.72 11.45
N SER A 88 -5.92 -2.57 11.10
CA SER A 88 -5.28 -1.51 10.34
C SER A 88 -4.41 -0.57 11.19
N CYS A 89 -4.44 -0.70 12.52
CA CYS A 89 -3.68 0.15 13.44
C CYS A 89 -2.38 -0.48 13.94
N LEU A 90 -2.06 -1.72 13.56
CA LEU A 90 -0.85 -2.39 14.02
C LEU A 90 0.38 -1.68 13.48
N ASP A 91 1.32 -1.35 14.37
CA ASP A 91 2.56 -0.66 14.05
C ASP A 91 3.40 -1.44 13.03
N HIS A 92 4.20 -0.73 12.23
CA HIS A 92 5.13 -1.29 11.23
C HIS A 92 4.47 -2.21 10.19
N THR A 93 3.20 -1.97 9.84
CA THR A 93 2.46 -2.80 8.87
C THR A 93 2.16 -2.12 7.55
N SER A 94 2.63 -0.89 7.35
CA SER A 94 2.50 -0.14 6.10
C SER A 94 3.88 0.08 5.48
N TYR A 95 4.35 -0.90 4.70
CA TYR A 95 5.62 -0.85 3.99
C TYR A 95 5.49 0.04 2.75
N LEU A 96 5.74 1.33 2.94
CA LEU A 96 5.65 2.36 1.91
C LEU A 96 7.04 2.99 1.69
N PRO A 97 7.90 2.35 0.87
CA PRO A 97 9.29 2.72 0.72
C PRO A 97 9.49 4.05 0.00
N VAL A 98 10.62 4.67 0.29
CA VAL A 98 11.12 5.87 -0.41
C VAL A 98 12.52 5.59 -0.94
N PRO A 99 12.93 6.21 -2.05
CA PRO A 99 12.26 7.25 -2.83
C PRO A 99 11.12 6.74 -3.71
N LEU A 100 10.22 7.65 -4.08
CA LEU A 100 9.13 7.40 -5.00
C LEU A 100 9.57 7.63 -6.45
N PHE A 101 8.84 7.03 -7.38
CA PHE A 101 9.10 7.15 -8.82
C PHE A 101 8.34 8.33 -9.43
N ASN A 102 8.94 8.97 -10.42
CA ASN A 102 8.23 9.98 -11.21
C ASN A 102 7.10 9.31 -12.04
N LEU A 103 6.14 10.11 -12.47
CA LEU A 103 4.93 9.57 -13.11
C LEU A 103 5.20 8.95 -14.47
N ALA A 104 6.19 9.46 -15.23
CA ALA A 104 6.54 8.88 -16.53
C ALA A 104 7.08 7.46 -16.34
N THR A 105 7.94 7.24 -15.35
CA THR A 105 8.43 5.92 -14.98
C THR A 105 7.30 5.01 -14.50
N ALA A 106 6.41 5.52 -13.62
CA ALA A 106 5.31 4.72 -13.10
C ALA A 106 4.26 4.35 -14.17
N ALA A 107 4.09 5.19 -15.20
CA ALA A 107 3.15 4.98 -16.30
C ALA A 107 3.70 4.15 -17.46
N SER A 108 4.98 3.81 -17.46
CA SER A 108 5.57 3.01 -18.54
C SER A 108 5.03 1.57 -18.48
N ALA A 109 4.56 1.06 -19.63
CA ALA A 109 4.06 -0.30 -19.75
C ALA A 109 5.16 -1.36 -19.58
N ASP A 110 6.42 -0.98 -19.80
CA ASP A 110 7.57 -1.88 -19.65
C ASP A 110 7.93 -2.10 -18.18
N ASN A 111 7.52 -1.19 -17.30
CA ASN A 111 7.83 -1.25 -15.88
C ASN A 111 6.83 -2.15 -15.16
N ARG A 112 7.35 -3.00 -14.27
CA ARG A 112 6.59 -4.00 -13.55
C ARG A 112 6.86 -3.92 -12.05
N PHE A 113 5.80 -3.89 -11.27
CA PHE A 113 5.86 -4.09 -9.83
C PHE A 113 5.65 -5.57 -9.52
N THR A 114 6.64 -6.18 -8.87
CA THR A 114 6.61 -7.62 -8.56
C THR A 114 6.93 -7.83 -7.09
N VAL A 115 6.17 -8.72 -6.44
CA VAL A 115 6.35 -9.13 -5.04
C VAL A 115 6.66 -10.62 -4.99
N ARG A 116 7.65 -11.00 -4.18
CA ARG A 116 8.08 -12.40 -3.98
C ARG A 116 8.17 -12.74 -2.50
N LYS A 117 7.87 -14.00 -2.19
CA LYS A 117 8.14 -14.65 -0.90
C LYS A 117 9.16 -15.77 -1.14
N ASP A 118 10.30 -15.72 -0.48
CA ASP A 118 11.37 -16.74 -0.61
C ASP A 118 11.76 -17.00 -2.08
N GLY A 119 11.77 -15.95 -2.90
CA GLY A 119 12.07 -16.00 -4.33
C GLY A 119 10.87 -16.36 -5.24
N TRP A 120 9.77 -16.88 -4.71
CA TRP A 120 8.56 -17.21 -5.48
C TRP A 120 7.67 -16.00 -5.70
N GLU A 121 7.25 -15.77 -6.94
CA GLU A 121 6.37 -14.66 -7.30
C GLU A 121 4.97 -14.86 -6.72
N LEU A 122 4.52 -13.90 -5.90
CA LEU A 122 3.18 -13.85 -5.33
C LEU A 122 2.24 -12.90 -6.10
N PHE A 123 2.81 -11.83 -6.68
CA PHE A 123 2.07 -10.79 -7.37
C PHE A 123 2.95 -10.09 -8.38
N SER A 124 2.38 -9.76 -9.54
CA SER A 124 3.07 -8.98 -10.56
C SER A 124 2.08 -8.16 -11.37
N ILE A 125 2.40 -6.90 -11.62
CA ILE A 125 1.56 -5.98 -12.36
C ILE A 125 2.39 -4.91 -13.09
N SER A 126 1.93 -4.50 -14.27
CA SER A 126 2.43 -3.30 -14.93
C SER A 126 1.39 -2.17 -14.79
N PRO A 127 1.69 -1.11 -14.02
CA PRO A 127 0.76 -0.01 -13.82
C PRO A 127 0.47 0.81 -15.08
N GLY A 128 1.39 0.76 -16.06
CA GLY A 128 1.24 1.41 -17.34
C GLY A 128 0.56 0.56 -18.42
N ASP A 129 0.05 -0.64 -18.09
CA ASP A 129 -0.71 -1.47 -19.02
C ASP A 129 -2.03 -0.78 -19.41
N PRO A 130 -2.22 -0.38 -20.67
CA PRO A 130 -3.42 0.33 -21.10
C PRO A 130 -4.72 -0.46 -20.89
N LEU A 131 -4.65 -1.79 -20.88
CA LEU A 131 -5.82 -2.65 -20.64
C LEU A 131 -6.28 -2.63 -19.17
N ARG A 132 -5.44 -2.14 -18.28
CA ARG A 132 -5.70 -2.11 -16.83
C ARG A 132 -5.71 -0.70 -16.23
N GLU A 133 -5.45 0.34 -17.00
CA GLU A 133 -5.33 1.72 -16.53
C GLU A 133 -6.55 2.20 -15.73
N SER A 134 -7.74 1.79 -16.12
CA SER A 134 -8.98 2.16 -15.41
C SER A 134 -9.10 1.54 -14.02
N VAL A 135 -8.40 0.45 -13.75
CA VAL A 135 -8.47 -0.30 -12.49
C VAL A 135 -7.27 -0.01 -11.58
N ILE A 136 -6.07 0.07 -12.18
CA ILE A 136 -4.80 0.10 -11.44
C ILE A 136 -3.78 1.14 -11.95
N GLY A 137 -4.17 1.97 -12.91
CA GLY A 137 -3.32 3.03 -13.45
C GLY A 137 -3.22 4.24 -12.50
N ILE A 138 -2.39 5.21 -12.90
CA ILE A 138 -2.17 6.47 -12.15
C ILE A 138 -3.47 7.20 -11.85
N SER A 139 -4.47 7.12 -12.73
CA SER A 139 -5.81 7.67 -12.53
C SER A 139 -6.48 7.18 -11.25
N LEU A 140 -6.09 6.01 -10.73
CA LEU A 140 -6.59 5.49 -9.44
C LEU A 140 -6.19 6.41 -8.28
N ILE A 141 -4.97 6.94 -8.27
CA ILE A 141 -4.50 7.90 -7.25
C ILE A 141 -5.28 9.20 -7.33
N GLU A 142 -5.56 9.70 -8.53
CA GLU A 142 -6.35 10.92 -8.71
C GLU A 142 -7.78 10.75 -8.18
N ARG A 143 -8.43 9.65 -8.51
CA ARG A 143 -9.75 9.31 -7.96
C ARG A 143 -9.72 9.22 -6.44
N LEU A 144 -8.71 8.56 -5.88
CA LEU A 144 -8.55 8.42 -4.45
C LEU A 144 -8.38 9.77 -3.74
N ILE A 145 -7.61 10.69 -4.31
CA ILE A 145 -7.47 12.07 -3.78
C ILE A 145 -8.83 12.77 -3.76
N VAL A 146 -9.60 12.68 -4.83
CA VAL A 146 -10.94 13.30 -4.91
C VAL A 146 -11.88 12.72 -3.85
N GLU A 147 -11.95 11.40 -3.74
CA GLU A 147 -12.83 10.69 -2.80
C GLU A 147 -12.41 10.97 -1.35
N THR A 148 -11.13 10.82 -1.04
CA THR A 148 -10.58 11.07 0.29
C THR A 148 -10.85 12.48 0.77
N THR A 149 -10.61 13.49 -0.08
CA THR A 149 -10.71 14.89 0.32
C THR A 149 -12.15 15.37 0.53
N ARG A 150 -13.14 14.60 0.16
CA ARG A 150 -14.55 14.85 0.56
C ARG A 150 -14.76 14.63 2.07
N MET A 151 -14.01 13.69 2.66
CA MET A 151 -14.16 13.30 4.06
C MET A 151 -13.01 13.82 4.92
N VAL A 152 -11.78 13.69 4.44
CA VAL A 152 -10.55 13.96 5.21
C VAL A 152 -9.82 15.16 4.61
N TYR A 153 -9.35 16.06 5.47
CA TYR A 153 -8.39 17.08 5.07
C TYR A 153 -7.01 16.44 4.93
N ILE A 154 -6.49 16.36 3.70
CA ILE A 154 -5.15 15.85 3.46
C ILE A 154 -4.10 16.95 3.66
N ARG A 155 -2.94 16.57 4.21
CA ARG A 155 -1.83 17.48 4.52
C ARG A 155 -0.60 17.10 3.68
N LYS A 156 0.29 18.05 3.48
CA LYS A 156 1.59 17.76 2.90
C LYS A 156 2.30 16.67 3.73
N GLY A 157 2.74 15.63 3.06
CA GLY A 157 3.41 14.49 3.69
C GLY A 157 2.49 13.31 4.03
N ASP A 158 1.16 13.48 3.99
CA ASP A 158 0.24 12.35 4.09
C ASP A 158 0.43 11.40 2.90
N PHE A 159 0.06 10.14 3.09
CA PHE A 159 -0.01 9.17 2.00
C PHE A 159 -1.45 8.90 1.61
N VAL A 160 -1.67 8.72 0.32
CA VAL A 160 -2.89 8.14 -0.25
C VAL A 160 -2.49 6.87 -0.99
N ALA A 161 -3.11 5.75 -0.64
CA ALA A 161 -2.76 4.44 -1.15
C ALA A 161 -3.99 3.64 -1.58
N ALA A 162 -3.85 2.82 -2.61
CA ALA A 162 -4.89 1.91 -3.07
C ALA A 162 -4.36 0.49 -3.10
N GLU A 163 -5.11 -0.45 -2.53
CA GLU A 163 -4.84 -1.88 -2.68
C GLU A 163 -5.05 -2.30 -4.14
N LEU A 164 -4.09 -3.05 -4.68
CA LEU A 164 -4.09 -3.50 -6.07
C LEU A 164 -4.77 -4.86 -6.26
N CYS A 165 -4.94 -5.60 -5.17
CA CYS A 165 -5.75 -6.82 -5.15
C CYS A 165 -6.28 -7.09 -3.73
N PRO A 166 -7.31 -7.95 -3.60
CA PRO A 166 -7.77 -8.40 -2.30
C PRO A 166 -6.66 -9.03 -1.48
N ARG A 167 -6.76 -8.88 -0.18
CA ARG A 167 -5.86 -9.42 0.83
C ARG A 167 -5.71 -10.95 0.69
N LYS A 168 -4.50 -11.44 0.87
CA LYS A 168 -4.15 -12.87 0.82
C LYS A 168 -3.31 -13.24 2.04
N LYS A 169 -3.39 -14.50 2.48
CA LYS A 169 -2.49 -15.06 3.49
C LYS A 169 -1.03 -14.88 3.04
N LEU A 170 -0.16 -14.51 3.97
CA LEU A 170 1.28 -14.39 3.74
C LEU A 170 2.08 -15.39 4.56
N LEU A 171 1.91 -15.37 5.89
CA LEU A 171 2.66 -16.21 6.82
C LEU A 171 1.83 -16.49 8.08
N SER A 172 1.87 -17.71 8.58
CA SER A 172 1.34 -18.08 9.90
C SER A 172 2.47 -18.34 10.90
N ARG A 173 2.15 -18.25 12.19
CA ARG A 173 3.09 -18.50 13.30
C ARG A 173 3.77 -19.88 13.25
N GLU A 174 3.11 -20.86 12.68
CA GLU A 174 3.64 -22.23 12.56
C GLU A 174 4.62 -22.41 11.38
N GLU A 175 4.67 -21.43 10.47
CA GLU A 175 5.57 -21.47 9.32
C GLU A 175 6.96 -20.88 9.68
N PRO A 176 8.04 -21.35 9.01
CA PRO A 176 9.36 -20.75 9.21
C PRO A 176 9.37 -19.27 8.79
N PRO A 177 10.33 -18.47 9.28
CA PRO A 177 10.53 -17.10 8.82
C PRO A 177 10.57 -17.02 7.29
N ALA A 178 9.98 -15.97 6.74
CA ALA A 178 9.89 -15.80 5.30
C ALA A 178 10.46 -14.43 4.88
N ARG A 179 11.28 -14.45 3.82
CA ARG A 179 11.82 -13.23 3.20
C ARG A 179 10.85 -12.71 2.15
N ILE A 180 10.48 -11.44 2.30
CA ILE A 180 9.62 -10.74 1.37
C ILE A 180 10.44 -9.72 0.59
N THR A 181 10.41 -9.81 -0.72
CA THR A 181 11.06 -8.83 -1.60
C THR A 181 10.07 -8.23 -2.56
N ALA A 182 10.23 -6.96 -2.86
CA ALA A 182 9.48 -6.32 -3.92
C ALA A 182 10.41 -5.51 -4.82
N SER A 183 10.12 -5.50 -6.11
CA SER A 183 10.90 -4.78 -7.12
C SER A 183 10.00 -3.95 -8.04
N PHE A 184 10.51 -2.80 -8.50
CA PHE A 184 9.91 -1.99 -9.54
C PHE A 184 11.02 -1.40 -10.41
N CYS A 185 10.88 -1.44 -11.74
CA CYS A 185 11.93 -1.05 -12.70
C CYS A 185 13.28 -1.73 -12.41
N ASP A 186 13.26 -3.04 -12.15
CA ASP A 186 14.43 -3.86 -11.80
C ASP A 186 15.17 -3.42 -10.51
N ASN A 187 14.66 -2.41 -9.81
CA ASN A 187 15.19 -2.01 -8.52
C ASN A 187 14.41 -2.68 -7.39
N THR A 188 15.14 -3.20 -6.41
CA THR A 188 14.54 -3.66 -5.15
C THR A 188 14.01 -2.46 -4.38
N VAL A 189 12.72 -2.45 -4.08
CA VAL A 189 12.05 -1.40 -3.32
C VAL A 189 11.74 -1.83 -1.89
N LEU A 190 11.60 -3.15 -1.65
CA LEU A 190 11.41 -3.75 -0.34
C LEU A 190 12.24 -5.03 -0.23
N ASP A 191 12.85 -5.26 0.94
CA ASP A 191 13.58 -6.48 1.28
C ASP A 191 13.59 -6.62 2.80
N PHE A 192 12.74 -7.48 3.35
CA PHE A 192 12.59 -7.69 4.79
C PHE A 192 12.15 -9.12 5.10
N GLU A 193 12.32 -9.55 6.33
CA GLU A 193 11.83 -10.82 6.81
C GLU A 193 10.64 -10.65 7.77
N ILE A 194 9.76 -11.65 7.77
CA ILE A 194 8.73 -11.80 8.80
C ILE A 194 9.14 -12.96 9.69
N ARG A 195 9.27 -12.69 10.99
CA ARG A 195 9.73 -13.65 11.99
C ARG A 195 8.80 -13.65 13.20
N TYR A 196 8.21 -14.78 13.53
CA TYR A 196 7.43 -14.98 14.77
C TYR A 196 8.33 -15.34 15.94
#